data_e1d4c67763f33017094f10d4a0d2a26c
#
_entry.id   e1d4c67763f33017094f10d4a0d2a26c
#
_cell.length_a   1.000
_cell.length_b   1.000
_cell.length_c   1.000
_cell.angle_alpha   90.00
_cell.angle_beta   90.00
_cell.angle_gamma   90.00
#
_symmetry.space_group_name_H-M   'P 1'
#
loop_
_entity.id
_entity.type
_entity.pdbx_description
1 polymer ?
#
loop_
_entity_poly.entity_id
_entity_poly.type
_entity_poly.pdbx_seq_one_letter_code
_entity_poly.pdbx_strand_id
1 'polypeptide(L)'
;NQARTPAFGPDSVLRLPFPAAVKTGTTNDFRDNWTVGYNPDLAIGVWIGNADYTPMQNTSGLQGAAPVWSRVMQAAVNQHTGGNPTPFTRPGNIVERTICAISGTEPSEWCPEQRVELFAADQLPLPKDQDLWQQVYIDTWTGLRASAACSDFIKEQFVINVTDPFAKKWLRKDPQGQAWLKKNGFEPPLYFTPSRECRADDPRPILGFASPRNNETIVANPLQIFAVIDATQYFDFFRLEYGPGMEPNQWE
;
A
#
# COMPACT_ATOMS: atom_id res chain seq x y z
N ASN A 1 10.66 15.83 -19.57
CA ASN A 1 9.60 15.29 -18.76
C ASN A 1 10.14 14.14 -17.89
N GLN A 2 10.32 14.40 -16.59
CA GLN A 2 10.96 13.47 -15.65
C GLN A 2 10.25 12.11 -15.57
N ALA A 3 8.93 12.08 -15.68
CA ALA A 3 8.14 10.83 -15.62
C ALA A 3 8.41 9.86 -16.77
N ARG A 4 8.91 10.33 -17.91
CA ARG A 4 9.25 9.46 -19.07
C ARG A 4 10.70 8.99 -19.07
N THR A 5 11.58 9.70 -18.37
CA THR A 5 13.02 9.43 -18.36
C THR A 5 13.38 8.00 -17.98
N PRO A 6 12.75 7.35 -16.98
CA PRO A 6 13.08 5.96 -16.65
C PRO A 6 12.81 4.97 -17.79
N ALA A 7 11.80 5.23 -18.63
CA ALA A 7 11.41 4.32 -19.71
C ALA A 7 12.09 4.65 -21.06
N PHE A 8 12.39 5.93 -21.32
CA PHE A 8 12.81 6.38 -22.65
C PHE A 8 14.13 7.14 -22.67
N GLY A 9 14.76 7.32 -21.53
CA GLY A 9 15.98 8.10 -21.40
C GLY A 9 15.77 9.62 -21.43
N PRO A 10 16.78 10.41 -20.99
CA PRO A 10 16.71 11.87 -20.93
C PRO A 10 16.67 12.51 -22.32
N ASP A 11 17.31 11.89 -23.32
CA ASP A 11 17.46 12.40 -24.69
C ASP A 11 16.56 11.67 -25.70
N SER A 12 15.42 11.20 -25.23
CA SER A 12 14.46 10.51 -26.07
C SER A 12 13.98 11.37 -27.25
N VAL A 13 13.85 10.74 -28.41
CA VAL A 13 13.23 11.36 -29.61
C VAL A 13 11.80 11.83 -29.39
N LEU A 14 11.15 11.36 -28.31
CA LEU A 14 9.82 11.79 -27.89
C LEU A 14 9.83 13.09 -27.06
N ARG A 15 11.00 13.66 -26.81
CA ARG A 15 11.15 14.97 -26.17
C ARG A 15 11.06 16.07 -27.21
N LEU A 16 9.86 16.57 -27.43
CA LEU A 16 9.61 17.67 -28.35
C LEU A 16 9.92 19.04 -27.71
N PRO A 17 10.16 20.09 -28.50
CA PRO A 17 10.33 21.46 -28.03
C PRO A 17 9.05 22.08 -27.46
N PHE A 18 7.92 21.41 -27.59
CA PHE A 18 6.60 21.81 -27.08
C PHE A 18 5.91 20.64 -26.36
N PRO A 19 4.92 20.92 -25.51
CA PRO A 19 4.16 19.87 -24.82
C PRO A 19 3.36 19.00 -25.81
N ALA A 20 3.49 17.67 -25.65
CA ALA A 20 2.68 16.68 -26.37
C ALA A 20 2.48 15.44 -25.50
N ALA A 21 1.31 14.83 -25.58
CA ALA A 21 1.06 13.50 -25.06
C ALA A 21 1.48 12.48 -26.11
N VAL A 22 2.17 11.41 -25.71
CA VAL A 22 2.63 10.37 -26.64
C VAL A 22 2.72 9.01 -25.97
N LYS A 23 2.35 7.95 -26.71
CA LYS A 23 2.47 6.55 -26.29
C LYS A 23 3.01 5.72 -27.44
N THR A 24 3.96 4.84 -27.14
CA THR A 24 4.46 3.82 -28.04
C THR A 24 3.78 2.48 -27.78
N GLY A 25 3.65 1.66 -28.81
CA GLY A 25 3.20 0.28 -28.76
C GLY A 25 4.14 -0.61 -29.58
N THR A 26 4.35 -1.84 -29.13
CA THR A 26 5.07 -2.89 -29.86
C THR A 26 4.27 -4.17 -29.68
N THR A 27 3.91 -4.82 -30.79
CA THR A 27 3.24 -6.12 -30.72
C THR A 27 4.22 -7.23 -30.38
N ASN A 28 3.68 -8.36 -29.95
CA ASN A 28 4.48 -9.56 -29.71
C ASN A 28 5.24 -9.94 -30.98
N ASP A 29 6.43 -10.48 -30.83
CA ASP A 29 7.34 -10.87 -31.92
C ASP A 29 7.75 -9.72 -32.84
N PHE A 30 7.62 -8.46 -32.39
CA PHE A 30 7.98 -7.26 -33.17
C PHE A 30 7.32 -7.20 -34.56
N ARG A 31 6.08 -7.68 -34.72
CA ARG A 31 5.38 -7.72 -35.99
C ARG A 31 5.02 -6.34 -36.52
N ASP A 32 4.63 -5.47 -35.59
CA ASP A 32 4.43 -4.05 -35.87
C ASP A 32 4.72 -3.20 -34.64
N ASN A 33 4.87 -1.92 -34.86
CA ASN A 33 4.95 -0.95 -33.78
C ASN A 33 4.22 0.35 -34.12
N TRP A 34 3.74 0.98 -33.07
CA TRP A 34 2.95 2.19 -33.10
C TRP A 34 3.61 3.28 -32.28
N THR A 35 3.42 4.52 -32.73
CA THR A 35 3.57 5.71 -31.91
C THR A 35 2.40 6.62 -32.19
N VAL A 36 1.59 6.88 -31.18
CA VAL A 36 0.42 7.77 -31.26
C VAL A 36 0.61 8.88 -30.23
N GLY A 37 0.38 10.10 -30.67
CA GLY A 37 0.46 11.25 -29.77
C GLY A 37 -0.30 12.46 -30.30
N TYR A 38 -0.52 13.43 -29.43
CA TYR A 38 -1.31 14.60 -29.73
C TYR A 38 -0.89 15.82 -28.89
N ASN A 39 -1.23 16.97 -29.36
CA ASN A 39 -1.41 18.21 -28.62
C ASN A 39 -2.86 18.71 -28.82
N PRO A 40 -3.27 19.84 -28.26
CA PRO A 40 -4.63 20.34 -28.45
C PRO A 40 -5.02 20.64 -29.95
N ASP A 41 -4.04 20.83 -30.80
CA ASP A 41 -4.27 21.20 -32.20
C ASP A 41 -4.28 19.98 -33.15
N LEU A 42 -3.47 18.96 -32.85
CA LEU A 42 -3.16 17.86 -33.76
C LEU A 42 -3.06 16.52 -33.05
N ALA A 43 -3.55 15.45 -33.67
CA ALA A 43 -3.32 14.07 -33.29
C ALA A 43 -2.64 13.32 -34.44
N ILE A 44 -1.56 12.62 -34.17
CA ILE A 44 -0.78 11.90 -35.19
C ILE A 44 -0.51 10.47 -34.70
N GLY A 45 -0.77 9.51 -35.59
CA GLY A 45 -0.40 8.12 -35.40
C GLY A 45 0.59 7.70 -36.49
N VAL A 46 1.61 6.95 -36.09
CA VAL A 46 2.56 6.30 -37.02
C VAL A 46 2.57 4.81 -36.73
N TRP A 47 2.37 4.04 -37.77
CA TRP A 47 2.50 2.59 -37.78
C TRP A 47 3.67 2.18 -38.64
N ILE A 48 4.43 1.19 -38.18
CA ILE A 48 5.48 0.54 -38.93
C ILE A 48 5.32 -0.97 -38.75
N GLY A 49 5.33 -1.69 -39.86
CA GLY A 49 5.23 -3.14 -39.91
C GLY A 49 5.33 -3.64 -41.33
N ASN A 50 5.45 -4.96 -41.51
CA ASN A 50 5.41 -5.61 -42.80
C ASN A 50 3.98 -5.84 -43.25
N ALA A 51 3.68 -5.61 -44.52
CA ALA A 51 2.34 -5.74 -45.08
C ALA A 51 1.80 -7.19 -44.98
N ASP A 52 2.67 -8.18 -44.96
CA ASP A 52 2.39 -9.61 -44.82
C ASP A 52 2.37 -10.06 -43.34
N TYR A 53 2.49 -9.13 -42.39
CA TYR A 53 2.50 -9.39 -40.97
C TYR A 53 3.69 -10.23 -40.49
N THR A 54 4.75 -10.36 -41.27
CA THR A 54 5.99 -11.01 -40.84
C THR A 54 6.72 -10.17 -39.77
N PRO A 55 7.42 -10.81 -38.81
CA PRO A 55 8.16 -10.08 -37.78
C PRO A 55 9.22 -9.14 -38.37
N MET A 56 9.37 -7.97 -37.77
CA MET A 56 10.50 -7.07 -37.98
C MET A 56 11.71 -7.53 -37.13
N GLN A 57 12.89 -7.07 -37.49
CA GLN A 57 14.12 -7.41 -36.76
C GLN A 57 14.24 -6.55 -35.48
N ASN A 58 13.72 -7.05 -34.35
CA ASN A 58 13.83 -6.45 -33.00
C ASN A 58 13.53 -4.94 -32.91
N THR A 59 12.63 -4.44 -33.73
CA THR A 59 12.32 -3.02 -33.79
C THR A 59 11.15 -2.67 -32.88
N SER A 60 11.43 -1.96 -31.79
CA SER A 60 10.41 -1.44 -30.88
C SER A 60 9.74 -0.17 -31.41
N GLY A 61 8.59 0.21 -30.84
CA GLY A 61 7.93 1.48 -31.15
C GLY A 61 8.81 2.70 -30.93
N LEU A 62 9.74 2.65 -29.97
CA LEU A 62 10.69 3.73 -29.72
C LEU A 62 11.77 3.85 -30.82
N GLN A 63 12.19 2.74 -31.38
CA GLN A 63 13.23 2.70 -32.42
C GLN A 63 12.66 2.87 -33.85
N GLY A 64 11.45 2.36 -34.08
CA GLY A 64 10.78 2.41 -35.37
C GLY A 64 9.90 3.64 -35.55
N ALA A 65 8.67 3.59 -35.02
CA ALA A 65 7.64 4.60 -35.26
C ALA A 65 7.92 5.94 -34.58
N ALA A 66 8.61 5.96 -33.42
CA ALA A 66 8.80 7.20 -32.66
C ALA A 66 9.66 8.26 -33.35
N PRO A 67 10.78 7.93 -34.04
CA PRO A 67 11.53 8.93 -34.80
C PRO A 67 10.73 9.55 -35.94
N VAL A 68 9.93 8.75 -36.64
CA VAL A 68 9.05 9.23 -37.72
C VAL A 68 7.96 10.11 -37.14
N TRP A 69 7.29 9.66 -36.10
CA TRP A 69 6.25 10.41 -35.39
C TRP A 69 6.79 11.77 -34.93
N SER A 70 7.95 11.80 -34.30
CA SER A 70 8.57 13.03 -33.77
C SER A 70 8.80 14.07 -34.88
N ARG A 71 9.34 13.65 -36.02
CA ARG A 71 9.57 14.53 -37.18
C ARG A 71 8.26 15.03 -37.78
N VAL A 72 7.28 14.16 -38.00
CA VAL A 72 5.97 14.50 -38.56
C VAL A 72 5.24 15.45 -37.61
N MET A 73 5.27 15.19 -36.30
CA MET A 73 4.61 16.05 -35.30
C MET A 73 5.20 17.47 -35.32
N GLN A 74 6.53 17.59 -35.35
CA GLN A 74 7.20 18.87 -35.38
C GLN A 74 6.91 19.63 -36.69
N ALA A 75 6.95 18.95 -37.82
CA ALA A 75 6.63 19.57 -39.11
C ALA A 75 5.17 20.03 -39.19
N ALA A 76 4.23 19.18 -38.71
CA ALA A 76 2.83 19.50 -38.71
C ALA A 76 2.47 20.69 -37.80
N VAL A 77 3.08 20.73 -36.59
CA VAL A 77 2.92 21.88 -35.67
C VAL A 77 3.48 23.16 -36.29
N ASN A 78 4.65 23.11 -36.90
CA ASN A 78 5.23 24.26 -37.57
C ASN A 78 4.30 24.78 -38.73
N GLN A 79 3.78 23.86 -39.54
CA GLN A 79 2.91 24.19 -40.65
C GLN A 79 1.55 24.72 -40.18
N HIS A 80 0.96 24.13 -39.12
CA HIS A 80 -0.41 24.43 -38.72
C HIS A 80 -0.49 25.61 -37.73
N THR A 81 0.48 25.76 -36.82
CA THR A 81 0.45 26.77 -35.77
C THR A 81 1.64 27.74 -35.80
N GLY A 82 2.47 27.70 -36.84
CA GLY A 82 3.68 28.54 -36.94
C GLY A 82 4.71 28.20 -35.84
N GLY A 83 4.71 26.98 -35.29
CA GLY A 83 5.58 26.54 -34.22
C GLY A 83 5.10 26.86 -32.80
N ASN A 84 3.95 27.49 -32.65
CA ASN A 84 3.34 27.88 -31.36
C ASN A 84 2.03 27.09 -31.13
N PRO A 85 2.11 25.81 -30.72
CA PRO A 85 0.89 25.03 -30.49
C PRO A 85 0.13 25.54 -29.27
N THR A 86 -1.19 25.34 -29.31
CA THR A 86 -2.07 25.61 -28.16
C THR A 86 -1.60 24.85 -26.92
N PRO A 87 -1.45 25.50 -25.76
CA PRO A 87 -1.06 24.83 -24.55
C PRO A 87 -2.18 23.91 -24.04
N PHE A 88 -1.80 22.83 -23.38
CA PHE A 88 -2.77 22.04 -22.62
C PHE A 88 -3.32 22.87 -21.47
N THR A 89 -4.63 22.95 -21.37
CA THR A 89 -5.31 23.55 -20.23
C THR A 89 -5.81 22.47 -19.28
N ARG A 90 -5.66 22.71 -17.98
CA ARG A 90 -6.22 21.80 -16.98
C ARG A 90 -7.73 21.97 -16.94
N PRO A 91 -8.52 20.89 -17.12
CA PRO A 91 -9.97 20.95 -16.92
C PRO A 91 -10.32 21.41 -15.51
N GLY A 92 -11.42 22.20 -15.38
CA GLY A 92 -11.82 22.78 -14.09
C GLY A 92 -12.21 21.76 -13.00
N ASN A 93 -12.51 20.53 -13.41
CA ASN A 93 -12.83 19.42 -12.50
C ASN A 93 -11.59 18.60 -12.08
N ILE A 94 -10.38 19.01 -12.44
CA ILE A 94 -9.14 18.37 -11.99
C ILE A 94 -8.52 19.19 -10.86
N VAL A 95 -8.42 18.57 -9.71
CA VAL A 95 -7.91 19.16 -8.46
C VAL A 95 -6.60 18.51 -8.02
N GLU A 96 -5.78 19.25 -7.31
CA GLU A 96 -4.57 18.73 -6.66
C GLU A 96 -4.92 18.21 -5.27
N ARG A 97 -4.35 17.07 -4.91
CA ARG A 97 -4.41 16.52 -3.56
C ARG A 97 -3.04 15.99 -3.16
N THR A 98 -2.69 16.19 -1.90
CA THR A 98 -1.55 15.52 -1.30
C THR A 98 -1.94 14.11 -0.94
N ILE A 99 -1.12 13.15 -1.36
CA ILE A 99 -1.32 11.73 -1.07
C ILE A 99 -0.06 11.12 -0.46
N CYS A 100 -0.24 10.01 0.22
CA CYS A 100 0.86 9.15 0.59
C CYS A 100 1.44 8.48 -0.67
N ALA A 101 2.74 8.62 -0.91
CA ALA A 101 3.37 8.22 -2.17
C ALA A 101 3.24 6.72 -2.46
N ILE A 102 3.13 5.89 -1.43
CA ILE A 102 3.04 4.43 -1.53
C ILE A 102 1.60 3.95 -1.59
N SER A 103 0.74 4.39 -0.67
CA SER A 103 -0.65 3.93 -0.58
C SER A 103 -1.58 4.61 -1.60
N GLY A 104 -1.27 5.84 -2.00
CA GLY A 104 -2.14 6.66 -2.85
C GLY A 104 -3.35 7.25 -2.13
N THR A 105 -3.48 7.04 -0.83
CA THR A 105 -4.55 7.59 0.02
C THR A 105 -4.21 9.02 0.49
N GLU A 106 -5.15 9.72 1.11
CA GLU A 106 -4.80 10.87 1.95
C GLU A 106 -3.76 10.40 2.98
N PRO A 107 -2.70 11.20 3.25
CA PRO A 107 -1.62 10.74 4.10
C PRO A 107 -2.04 10.69 5.56
N SER A 108 -1.76 9.58 6.23
CA SER A 108 -1.77 9.50 7.69
C SER A 108 -0.56 10.24 8.27
N GLU A 109 -0.55 10.43 9.59
CA GLU A 109 0.60 10.99 10.30
C GLU A 109 1.86 10.10 10.25
N TRP A 110 1.71 8.82 9.90
CA TRP A 110 2.79 7.84 9.76
C TRP A 110 3.25 7.64 8.31
N CYS A 111 2.63 8.32 7.34
CA CYS A 111 3.04 8.21 5.94
C CYS A 111 4.47 8.77 5.76
N PRO A 112 5.45 7.95 5.33
CA PRO A 112 6.85 8.36 5.30
C PRO A 112 7.18 9.33 4.16
N GLU A 113 6.41 9.29 3.08
CA GLU A 113 6.65 10.09 1.89
C GLU A 113 5.31 10.55 1.29
N GLN A 114 5.18 11.85 1.07
CA GLN A 114 3.99 12.46 0.50
C GLN A 114 4.32 13.09 -0.85
N ARG A 115 3.33 13.10 -1.74
CA ARG A 115 3.43 13.81 -3.02
C ARG A 115 2.10 14.45 -3.40
N VAL A 116 2.18 15.50 -4.21
CA VAL A 116 0.99 16.09 -4.84
C VAL A 116 0.66 15.31 -6.10
N GLU A 117 -0.61 14.98 -6.29
CA GLU A 117 -1.13 14.26 -7.44
C GLU A 117 -2.44 14.90 -7.93
N LEU A 118 -2.80 14.62 -9.18
CA LEU A 118 -4.01 15.16 -9.82
C LEU A 118 -5.16 14.15 -9.76
N PHE A 119 -6.31 14.62 -9.32
CA PHE A 119 -7.53 13.82 -9.21
C PHE A 119 -8.69 14.48 -9.92
N ALA A 120 -9.61 13.69 -10.47
CA ALA A 120 -10.93 14.20 -10.79
C ALA A 120 -11.65 14.58 -9.48
N ALA A 121 -12.39 15.68 -9.49
CA ALA A 121 -13.03 16.20 -8.27
C ALA A 121 -14.09 15.24 -7.69
N ASP A 122 -14.61 14.33 -8.51
CA ASP A 122 -15.55 13.26 -8.16
C ASP A 122 -14.85 11.91 -7.85
N GLN A 123 -13.52 11.84 -7.95
CA GLN A 123 -12.70 10.64 -7.68
C GLN A 123 -11.48 11.01 -6.86
N LEU A 124 -11.71 11.45 -5.63
CA LEU A 124 -10.67 11.84 -4.70
C LEU A 124 -9.93 10.60 -4.15
N PRO A 125 -8.71 10.77 -3.60
CA PRO A 125 -8.01 9.67 -2.94
C PRO A 125 -8.83 9.13 -1.77
N LEU A 126 -8.61 7.87 -1.42
CA LEU A 126 -9.20 7.28 -0.23
C LEU A 126 -8.76 8.04 1.03
N PRO A 127 -9.61 8.13 2.06
CA PRO A 127 -9.31 8.87 3.26
C PRO A 127 -8.13 8.26 4.05
N LYS A 128 -7.54 9.06 4.93
CA LYS A 128 -6.33 8.69 5.70
C LYS A 128 -6.48 7.48 6.62
N ASP A 129 -7.68 7.13 7.04
CA ASP A 129 -7.98 5.92 7.82
C ASP A 129 -7.85 4.63 6.98
N GLN A 130 -7.67 4.75 5.68
CA GLN A 130 -7.34 3.66 4.76
C GLN A 130 -5.88 3.65 4.33
N ASP A 131 -5.06 4.53 4.90
CA ASP A 131 -3.61 4.51 4.63
C ASP A 131 -2.97 3.18 5.05
N LEU A 132 -1.83 2.89 4.45
CA LEU A 132 -1.08 1.65 4.69
C LEU A 132 -0.56 1.56 6.13
N TRP A 133 -0.22 2.69 6.74
CA TRP A 133 0.26 2.77 8.13
C TRP A 133 -0.89 3.17 9.03
N GLN A 134 -1.16 2.35 10.02
CA GLN A 134 -2.19 2.62 11.02
C GLN A 134 -1.72 2.27 12.42
N GLN A 135 -2.22 3.01 13.38
CA GLN A 135 -2.15 2.67 14.79
C GLN A 135 -3.56 2.32 15.26
N VAL A 136 -3.72 1.13 15.81
CA VAL A 136 -5.02 0.61 16.23
C VAL A 136 -4.94 0.02 17.64
N TYR A 137 -6.04 0.07 18.36
CA TYR A 137 -6.16 -0.64 19.62
C TYR A 137 -6.58 -2.08 19.37
N ILE A 138 -5.79 -3.00 19.88
CA ILE A 138 -6.00 -4.45 19.78
C ILE A 138 -6.41 -4.97 21.15
N ASP A 139 -7.51 -5.73 21.19
CA ASP A 139 -7.79 -6.59 22.33
C ASP A 139 -6.77 -7.73 22.34
N THR A 140 -5.93 -7.77 23.39
CA THR A 140 -4.78 -8.69 23.45
C THR A 140 -5.21 -10.15 23.57
N TRP A 141 -6.44 -10.43 23.97
CA TRP A 141 -6.95 -11.78 24.14
C TRP A 141 -7.44 -12.40 22.85
N THR A 142 -8.12 -11.60 22.02
CA THR A 142 -8.67 -12.09 20.75
C THR A 142 -7.77 -11.76 19.55
N GLY A 143 -6.85 -10.80 19.69
CA GLY A 143 -6.06 -10.26 18.58
C GLY A 143 -6.89 -9.43 17.60
N LEU A 144 -8.13 -9.10 17.96
CA LEU A 144 -9.05 -8.31 17.14
C LEU A 144 -8.95 -6.82 17.49
N ARG A 145 -9.53 -5.96 16.67
CA ARG A 145 -9.60 -4.54 16.98
C ARG A 145 -10.46 -4.35 18.23
N ALA A 146 -9.98 -3.58 19.18
CA ALA A 146 -10.70 -3.27 20.40
C ALA A 146 -12.03 -2.55 20.08
N SER A 147 -13.05 -2.84 20.88
CA SER A 147 -14.36 -2.21 20.84
C SER A 147 -14.85 -1.91 22.26
N ALA A 148 -16.00 -1.28 22.42
CA ALA A 148 -16.61 -1.07 23.72
C ALA A 148 -16.92 -2.39 24.46
N ALA A 149 -17.10 -3.50 23.72
CA ALA A 149 -17.32 -4.82 24.30
C ALA A 149 -16.04 -5.51 24.79
N CYS A 150 -14.85 -4.99 24.46
CA CYS A 150 -13.55 -5.59 24.74
C CYS A 150 -12.54 -4.48 25.07
N SER A 151 -12.77 -3.76 26.16
CA SER A 151 -11.99 -2.57 26.56
C SER A 151 -10.95 -2.84 27.66
N ASP A 152 -10.98 -4.02 28.31
CA ASP A 152 -10.23 -4.24 29.55
C ASP A 152 -8.74 -4.55 29.33
N PHE A 153 -8.42 -5.24 28.23
CA PHE A 153 -7.06 -5.71 27.92
C PHE A 153 -6.65 -5.25 26.54
N ILE A 154 -6.53 -3.94 26.36
CA ILE A 154 -6.18 -3.34 25.07
C ILE A 154 -4.72 -2.93 25.02
N LYS A 155 -4.15 -3.05 23.84
CA LYS A 155 -2.81 -2.56 23.52
C LYS A 155 -2.89 -1.74 22.25
N GLU A 156 -2.23 -0.59 22.26
CA GLU A 156 -2.00 0.16 21.05
C GLU A 156 -0.95 -0.54 20.19
N GLN A 157 -1.27 -0.77 18.93
CA GLN A 157 -0.43 -1.52 18.02
C GLN A 157 -0.33 -0.84 16.66
N PHE A 158 0.90 -0.62 16.22
CA PHE A 158 1.18 -0.20 14.86
C PHE A 158 0.98 -1.38 13.90
N VAL A 159 0.19 -1.20 12.86
CA VAL A 159 -0.20 -2.25 11.93
C VAL A 159 -0.06 -1.82 10.48
N ILE A 160 0.16 -2.80 9.62
CA ILE A 160 0.08 -2.63 8.16
C ILE A 160 -1.38 -2.85 7.75
N ASN A 161 -1.99 -1.86 7.13
CA ASN A 161 -3.38 -1.91 6.70
C ASN A 161 -3.54 -2.75 5.42
N VAL A 162 -3.28 -4.02 5.55
CA VAL A 162 -3.47 -5.04 4.51
C VAL A 162 -4.40 -6.10 5.07
N THR A 163 -5.54 -6.29 4.44
CA THR A 163 -6.55 -7.28 4.85
C THR A 163 -6.52 -8.55 3.99
N ASP A 164 -6.09 -8.43 2.74
CA ASP A 164 -6.01 -9.55 1.80
C ASP A 164 -5.07 -10.67 2.28
N PRO A 165 -5.54 -11.93 2.36
CA PRO A 165 -4.75 -13.04 2.87
C PRO A 165 -3.54 -13.39 2.00
N PHE A 166 -3.65 -13.22 0.67
CA PHE A 166 -2.56 -13.49 -0.26
C PHE A 166 -1.46 -12.45 -0.09
N ALA A 167 -1.81 -11.17 -0.03
CA ALA A 167 -0.89 -10.08 0.22
C ALA A 167 -0.18 -10.25 1.58
N LYS A 168 -0.91 -10.61 2.65
CA LYS A 168 -0.31 -10.92 3.96
C LYS A 168 0.70 -12.07 3.89
N LYS A 169 0.36 -13.13 3.15
CA LYS A 169 1.26 -14.28 2.95
C LYS A 169 2.50 -13.88 2.16
N TRP A 170 2.32 -13.11 1.08
CA TRP A 170 3.41 -12.61 0.26
C TRP A 170 4.37 -11.74 1.07
N LEU A 171 3.86 -10.76 1.80
CA LEU A 171 4.66 -9.90 2.68
C LEU A 171 5.46 -10.68 3.73
N ARG A 172 4.88 -11.75 4.30
CA ARG A 172 5.53 -12.55 5.35
C ARG A 172 6.56 -13.56 4.83
N LYS A 173 6.35 -14.14 3.66
CA LYS A 173 7.07 -15.34 3.22
C LYS A 173 7.87 -15.17 1.93
N ASP A 174 7.49 -14.26 1.07
CA ASP A 174 8.16 -14.07 -0.21
C ASP A 174 9.37 -13.14 -0.06
N PRO A 175 10.55 -13.48 -0.63
CA PRO A 175 11.73 -12.64 -0.55
C PRO A 175 11.54 -11.23 -1.11
N GLN A 176 10.74 -11.08 -2.17
CA GLN A 176 10.43 -9.75 -2.74
C GLN A 176 9.49 -8.96 -1.83
N GLY A 177 8.52 -9.64 -1.20
CA GLY A 177 7.65 -9.04 -0.21
C GLY A 177 8.42 -8.54 1.01
N GLN A 178 9.34 -9.33 1.52
CA GLN A 178 10.23 -8.96 2.64
C GLN A 178 11.18 -7.80 2.26
N ALA A 179 11.74 -7.82 1.04
CA ALA A 179 12.56 -6.72 0.55
C ALA A 179 11.76 -5.43 0.41
N TRP A 180 10.51 -5.52 -0.04
CA TRP A 180 9.58 -4.38 -0.11
C TRP A 180 9.27 -3.80 1.27
N LEU A 181 8.98 -4.65 2.27
CA LEU A 181 8.77 -4.23 3.65
C LEU A 181 9.95 -3.45 4.19
N LYS A 182 11.15 -4.01 4.09
CA LYS A 182 12.40 -3.36 4.54
C LYS A 182 12.63 -2.03 3.85
N LYS A 183 12.43 -1.97 2.54
CA LYS A 183 12.55 -0.72 1.77
C LYS A 183 11.61 0.38 2.25
N ASN A 184 10.43 0.01 2.75
CA ASN A 184 9.38 0.93 3.18
C ASN A 184 9.31 1.10 4.71
N GLY A 185 10.36 0.69 5.45
CA GLY A 185 10.48 0.94 6.88
C GLY A 185 9.64 0.03 7.78
N PHE A 186 9.17 -1.11 7.26
CA PHE A 186 8.48 -2.11 8.08
C PHE A 186 9.47 -3.17 8.60
N GLU A 187 9.54 -3.30 9.91
CA GLU A 187 10.40 -4.29 10.57
C GLU A 187 9.58 -5.34 11.32
N PRO A 188 10.04 -6.60 11.38
CA PRO A 188 9.42 -7.63 12.22
C PRO A 188 9.48 -7.28 13.71
N PRO A 189 8.47 -7.67 14.50
CA PRO A 189 7.31 -8.48 14.12
C PRO A 189 6.24 -7.70 13.36
N LEU A 190 5.73 -8.29 12.28
CA LEU A 190 4.72 -7.66 11.42
C LEU A 190 3.31 -7.90 11.94
N TYR A 191 2.63 -6.81 12.26
CA TYR A 191 1.24 -6.81 12.63
C TYR A 191 0.39 -6.26 11.48
N PHE A 192 -0.75 -6.89 11.24
CA PHE A 192 -1.69 -6.48 10.19
C PHE A 192 -3.00 -6.05 10.82
N THR A 193 -3.69 -5.16 10.13
CA THR A 193 -5.04 -4.74 10.55
C THR A 193 -5.92 -5.97 10.78
N PRO A 194 -6.55 -6.10 11.95
CA PRO A 194 -7.50 -7.16 12.23
C PRO A 194 -8.68 -7.12 11.27
N SER A 195 -9.24 -8.29 10.99
CA SER A 195 -10.34 -8.43 10.02
C SER A 195 -11.66 -7.80 10.48
N ARG A 196 -11.83 -7.62 11.79
CA ARG A 196 -13.03 -7.04 12.40
C ARG A 196 -12.76 -6.53 13.82
N GLU A 197 -13.74 -5.86 14.36
CA GLU A 197 -13.79 -5.52 15.78
C GLU A 197 -14.16 -6.74 16.64
N CYS A 198 -13.66 -6.74 17.87
CA CYS A 198 -13.99 -7.68 18.90
C CYS A 198 -15.44 -7.51 19.36
N ARG A 199 -16.10 -8.61 19.69
CA ARG A 199 -17.48 -8.70 20.18
C ARG A 199 -17.51 -9.34 21.56
N ALA A 200 -18.60 -9.14 22.29
CA ALA A 200 -18.78 -9.69 23.62
C ALA A 200 -18.81 -11.24 23.67
N ASP A 201 -19.20 -11.86 22.56
CA ASP A 201 -19.28 -13.32 22.39
C ASP A 201 -18.01 -13.95 21.82
N ASP A 202 -16.98 -13.17 21.56
CA ASP A 202 -15.70 -13.72 21.11
C ASP A 202 -15.06 -14.55 22.24
N PRO A 203 -14.45 -15.71 21.91
CA PRO A 203 -13.77 -16.56 22.88
C PRO A 203 -12.68 -15.81 23.63
N ARG A 204 -12.71 -15.88 24.94
CA ARG A 204 -11.72 -15.26 25.83
C ARG A 204 -11.09 -16.29 26.73
N PRO A 205 -9.84 -16.09 27.15
CA PRO A 205 -9.24 -16.93 28.18
C PRO A 205 -10.04 -16.86 29.48
N ILE A 206 -10.16 -17.97 30.15
CA ILE A 206 -10.68 -18.05 31.50
C ILE A 206 -9.50 -18.17 32.44
N LEU A 207 -9.41 -17.26 33.39
CA LEU A 207 -8.39 -17.29 34.44
C LEU A 207 -9.07 -17.07 35.77
N GLY A 208 -8.95 -18.02 36.66
CA GLY A 208 -9.55 -17.90 37.99
C GLY A 208 -8.97 -18.89 38.99
N PHE A 209 -8.90 -18.47 40.24
CA PHE A 209 -8.54 -19.36 41.32
C PHE A 209 -9.82 -20.03 41.84
N ALA A 210 -9.79 -21.37 41.91
CA ALA A 210 -10.83 -22.15 42.57
C ALA A 210 -10.57 -22.28 44.05
N SER A 211 -9.27 -22.37 44.45
CA SER A 211 -8.80 -22.31 45.80
C SER A 211 -7.35 -21.78 45.81
N PRO A 212 -6.96 -20.91 46.75
CA PRO A 212 -7.81 -20.24 47.74
C PRO A 212 -8.81 -19.26 47.09
N ARG A 213 -9.91 -18.98 47.78
CA ARG A 213 -10.84 -17.91 47.37
C ARG A 213 -10.28 -16.55 47.77
N ASN A 214 -10.75 -15.52 47.16
CA ASN A 214 -10.36 -14.16 47.49
C ASN A 214 -10.64 -13.86 48.98
N ASN A 215 -9.64 -13.30 49.69
CA ASN A 215 -9.65 -13.02 51.11
C ASN A 215 -9.78 -14.27 52.03
N GLU A 216 -9.48 -15.45 51.56
CA GLU A 216 -9.48 -16.66 52.39
C GLU A 216 -8.22 -16.70 53.24
N THR A 217 -8.39 -16.96 54.56
CA THR A 217 -7.28 -17.19 55.45
C THR A 217 -6.86 -18.67 55.38
N ILE A 218 -5.60 -18.90 55.04
CA ILE A 218 -5.08 -20.23 54.84
C ILE A 218 -4.06 -20.57 55.94
N VAL A 219 -4.23 -21.74 56.56
CA VAL A 219 -3.32 -22.28 57.59
C VAL A 219 -2.60 -23.54 57.12
N ALA A 220 -2.93 -24.05 55.92
CA ALA A 220 -2.36 -25.26 55.38
C ALA A 220 -0.91 -25.04 54.90
N ASN A 221 -0.01 -25.99 55.26
CA ASN A 221 1.36 -26.03 54.73
C ASN A 221 1.69 -27.50 54.37
N PRO A 222 1.98 -27.83 53.12
CA PRO A 222 2.06 -26.87 51.97
C PRO A 222 0.69 -26.31 51.52
N LEU A 223 0.73 -25.09 51.03
CA LEU A 223 -0.44 -24.51 50.37
C LEU A 223 -0.69 -25.18 49.01
N GLN A 224 -1.92 -25.67 48.80
CA GLN A 224 -2.38 -26.15 47.49
C GLN A 224 -3.19 -25.07 46.81
N ILE A 225 -2.84 -24.74 45.58
CA ILE A 225 -3.51 -23.77 44.77
C ILE A 225 -4.21 -24.49 43.61
N PHE A 226 -5.50 -24.25 43.44
CA PHE A 226 -6.27 -24.75 42.33
C PHE A 226 -6.75 -23.56 41.49
N ALA A 227 -6.39 -23.56 40.22
CA ALA A 227 -6.76 -22.54 39.28
C ALA A 227 -7.37 -23.15 38.01
N VAL A 228 -8.32 -22.48 37.41
CA VAL A 228 -8.78 -22.77 36.08
C VAL A 228 -8.05 -21.81 35.14
N ILE A 229 -7.32 -22.39 34.22
CA ILE A 229 -6.56 -21.66 33.20
C ILE A 229 -6.97 -22.30 31.88
N ASP A 230 -7.87 -21.65 31.16
CA ASP A 230 -8.33 -22.06 29.85
C ASP A 230 -8.05 -20.95 28.87
N ALA A 231 -7.53 -21.28 27.73
CA ALA A 231 -7.14 -20.30 26.75
C ALA A 231 -7.64 -20.69 25.36
N THR A 232 -7.85 -19.66 24.58
CA THR A 232 -8.19 -19.77 23.17
C THR A 232 -7.00 -20.34 22.38
N GLN A 233 -7.13 -20.44 21.08
CA GLN A 233 -6.14 -21.02 20.14
C GLN A 233 -4.72 -20.41 20.17
N TYR A 234 -4.49 -19.34 20.94
CA TYR A 234 -3.19 -18.65 21.03
C TYR A 234 -2.53 -18.81 22.40
N PHE A 235 -2.91 -19.85 23.19
CA PHE A 235 -2.26 -20.14 24.47
C PHE A 235 -0.79 -20.48 24.25
N ASP A 236 0.09 -19.78 24.97
CA ASP A 236 1.54 -20.01 24.94
C ASP A 236 2.01 -20.55 26.29
N PHE A 237 1.85 -19.79 27.34
CA PHE A 237 2.18 -20.21 28.70
C PHE A 237 1.37 -19.41 29.73
N PHE A 238 1.35 -19.88 30.96
CA PHE A 238 0.90 -19.11 32.10
C PHE A 238 2.03 -18.92 33.10
N ARG A 239 1.94 -17.89 33.90
CA ARG A 239 2.84 -17.64 35.04
C ARG A 239 1.99 -17.44 36.28
N LEU A 240 2.36 -18.11 37.36
CA LEU A 240 1.82 -17.87 38.70
C LEU A 240 2.87 -17.06 39.47
N GLU A 241 2.46 -15.95 40.01
CA GLU A 241 3.32 -15.06 40.79
C GLU A 241 2.65 -14.81 42.14
N TYR A 242 3.48 -14.65 43.15
CA TYR A 242 3.02 -14.26 44.50
C TYR A 242 3.86 -13.10 45.02
N GLY A 243 3.28 -12.34 45.94
CA GLY A 243 3.97 -11.22 46.57
C GLY A 243 3.37 -10.88 47.93
N PRO A 244 4.15 -10.26 48.84
CA PRO A 244 3.70 -9.89 50.17
C PRO A 244 2.76 -8.68 50.17
N GLY A 245 1.69 -8.74 50.99
CA GLY A 245 0.75 -7.64 51.18
C GLY A 245 -0.39 -7.59 50.16
N MET A 246 -1.24 -6.58 50.30
CA MET A 246 -2.43 -6.38 49.44
C MET A 246 -2.08 -5.77 48.09
N GLU A 247 -1.01 -5.01 48.03
CA GLU A 247 -0.47 -4.37 46.83
C GLU A 247 1.02 -4.61 46.73
N PRO A 248 1.45 -5.79 46.27
CA PRO A 248 2.86 -6.13 46.19
C PRO A 248 3.63 -5.23 45.22
N ASN A 249 4.80 -4.75 45.67
CA ASN A 249 5.76 -4.03 44.83
C ASN A 249 6.75 -4.96 44.13
N GLN A 250 6.82 -6.23 44.56
CA GLN A 250 7.68 -7.27 44.00
C GLN A 250 6.87 -8.56 43.90
N TRP A 251 7.05 -9.26 42.82
CA TRP A 251 6.41 -10.54 42.51
C TRP A 251 7.47 -11.61 42.29
N GLU A 252 7.26 -12.78 42.79
CA GLU A 252 8.11 -13.98 42.65
C GLU A 252 7.39 -15.09 41.88
#